data_22c7175855f8b6ef3426ad90a2f6c48c
#
_entry.id   22c7175855f8b6ef3426ad90a2f6c48c
#
_cell.length_a   1.000
_cell.length_b   1.000
_cell.length_c   1.000
_cell.angle_alpha   90.00
_cell.angle_beta   90.00
_cell.angle_gamma   90.00
#
_symmetry.space_group_name_H-M   'P 1'
#
loop_
_entity.id
_entity.type
_entity.pdbx_description
1 polymer ?
#
loop_
_entity_poly.entity_id
_entity_poly.type
_entity_poly.pdbx_seq_one_letter_code
_entity_poly.pdbx_strand_id
1 'polypeptide(L)'
;MKVARAYGKVSNDFVKQAEVEKAAEAKELLITVSSDKGLCGGIHSSLARQSRKYLAQNPDAPVVVLGDKAKVQLQRAYPNNIKYSFSQLGSTIPTFDETSAITSTVLNDKEIVFDNAKLLYNRFVSAIAFETDSIECFPIAQIVEAPNFKAYEYQDEVLENLNEFLLANSLHWALVEGHAAEMAAKRSAMENATKNAGDIINRLTLQYNRGRQAVITNELIDIITGASAL
;
A
#
# COMPACT_ATOMS: atom_id res chain seq x y z
N MET A 1 -6.81 -1.03 -13.91
CA MET A 1 -6.99 0.38 -13.49
C MET A 1 -8.34 0.97 -13.91
N LYS A 2 -8.67 1.18 -15.17
CA LYS A 2 -9.94 1.82 -15.57
C LYS A 2 -11.18 1.11 -15.02
N VAL A 3 -11.23 -0.21 -15.08
CA VAL A 3 -12.34 -1.02 -14.59
C VAL A 3 -12.44 -0.97 -13.06
N ALA A 4 -11.33 -1.13 -12.35
CA ALA A 4 -11.32 -1.07 -10.89
C ALA A 4 -11.77 0.30 -10.35
N ARG A 5 -11.36 1.39 -11.01
CA ARG A 5 -11.84 2.74 -10.66
C ARG A 5 -13.34 2.91 -10.89
N ALA A 6 -13.90 2.30 -11.92
CA ALA A 6 -15.34 2.35 -12.15
C ALA A 6 -16.12 1.67 -11.01
N TYR A 7 -15.65 0.49 -10.56
CA TYR A 7 -16.26 -0.23 -9.43
C TYR A 7 -16.13 0.53 -8.10
N GLY A 8 -14.93 0.96 -7.75
CA GLY A 8 -14.70 1.68 -6.49
C GLY A 8 -15.41 3.04 -6.43
N LYS A 9 -15.58 3.69 -7.58
CA LYS A 9 -16.29 4.94 -7.68
C LYS A 9 -17.76 4.79 -7.27
N VAL A 10 -18.41 3.69 -7.62
CA VAL A 10 -19.83 3.46 -7.31
C VAL A 10 -20.09 3.48 -5.81
N SER A 11 -19.32 2.74 -5.01
CA SER A 11 -19.47 2.71 -3.55
C SER A 11 -19.23 4.07 -2.90
N ASN A 12 -18.18 4.78 -3.35
CA ASN A 12 -17.88 6.11 -2.81
C ASN A 12 -18.89 7.18 -3.23
N ASP A 13 -19.36 7.14 -4.48
CA ASP A 13 -20.36 8.08 -4.95
C ASP A 13 -21.69 7.83 -4.23
N PHE A 14 -22.05 6.57 -3.95
CA PHE A 14 -23.22 6.23 -3.15
C PHE A 14 -23.15 6.84 -1.75
N VAL A 15 -22.06 6.63 -1.02
CA VAL A 15 -21.87 7.20 0.33
C VAL A 15 -21.90 8.73 0.32
N LYS A 16 -21.28 9.35 -0.69
CA LYS A 16 -21.29 10.81 -0.85
C LYS A 16 -22.67 11.36 -1.19
N GLN A 17 -23.42 10.69 -2.06
CA GLN A 17 -24.78 11.10 -2.44
C GLN A 17 -25.76 10.92 -1.31
N ALA A 18 -25.58 9.89 -0.49
CA ALA A 18 -26.37 9.69 0.72
C ALA A 18 -26.06 10.74 1.81
N GLU A 19 -24.95 11.49 1.68
CA GLU A 19 -24.49 12.47 2.69
C GLU A 19 -24.33 11.84 4.08
N VAL A 20 -23.65 10.69 4.12
CA VAL A 20 -23.40 10.00 5.38
C VAL A 20 -22.39 10.79 6.20
N GLU A 21 -22.77 11.24 7.39
CA GLU A 21 -21.90 11.94 8.33
C GLU A 21 -21.29 10.96 9.34
N LYS A 22 -20.05 11.24 9.71
CA LYS A 22 -19.33 10.46 10.71
C LYS A 22 -19.85 10.76 12.11
N ALA A 23 -20.17 9.72 12.88
CA ALA A 23 -20.52 9.87 14.28
C ALA A 23 -19.28 10.30 15.10
N ALA A 24 -19.48 11.26 16.03
CA ALA A 24 -18.39 11.89 16.76
C ALA A 24 -17.61 10.93 17.70
N GLU A 25 -18.25 9.89 18.21
CA GLU A 25 -17.69 8.92 19.17
C GLU A 25 -17.59 7.49 18.59
N ALA A 26 -17.57 7.32 17.26
CA ALA A 26 -17.52 6.02 16.64
C ALA A 26 -16.16 5.33 16.84
N LYS A 27 -16.17 4.06 17.22
CA LYS A 27 -14.98 3.22 17.24
C LYS A 27 -14.56 2.92 15.80
N GLU A 28 -13.35 3.27 15.44
CA GLU A 28 -12.85 3.08 14.08
C GLU A 28 -11.92 1.87 13.97
N LEU A 29 -12.20 1.00 13.02
CA LEU A 29 -11.26 -0.03 12.56
C LEU A 29 -10.32 0.55 11.52
N LEU A 30 -9.01 0.47 11.75
CA LEU A 30 -8.03 0.84 10.74
C LEU A 30 -7.67 -0.37 9.89
N ILE A 31 -7.91 -0.29 8.58
CA ILE A 31 -7.45 -1.29 7.61
C ILE A 31 -6.30 -0.69 6.81
N THR A 32 -5.10 -1.23 6.96
CA THR A 32 -3.91 -0.75 6.24
C THR A 32 -3.60 -1.66 5.06
N VAL A 33 -3.76 -1.14 3.85
CA VAL A 33 -3.60 -1.88 2.60
C VAL A 33 -2.20 -1.69 2.05
N SER A 34 -1.35 -2.69 2.26
CA SER A 34 0.04 -2.75 1.82
C SER A 34 0.26 -3.92 0.85
N SER A 35 1.48 -4.38 0.69
CA SER A 35 1.83 -5.59 -0.06
C SER A 35 2.98 -6.35 0.59
N ASP A 36 3.27 -7.54 0.05
CA ASP A 36 4.38 -8.41 0.50
C ASP A 36 5.66 -8.15 -0.28
N LYS A 37 5.56 -7.50 -1.44
CA LYS A 37 6.67 -7.32 -2.37
C LYS A 37 7.56 -6.16 -1.96
N GLY A 38 8.86 -6.32 -2.19
CA GLY A 38 9.88 -5.30 -1.95
C GLY A 38 10.34 -4.58 -3.22
N LEU A 39 11.35 -3.73 -3.03
CA LEU A 39 11.98 -2.95 -4.10
C LEU A 39 11.05 -1.94 -4.79
N CYS A 40 10.09 -1.41 -4.04
CA CYS A 40 9.07 -0.48 -4.51
C CYS A 40 9.30 0.96 -3.97
N GLY A 41 10.56 1.32 -3.70
CA GLY A 41 10.89 2.63 -3.11
C GLY A 41 10.28 2.83 -1.72
N GLY A 42 9.77 4.04 -1.45
CA GLY A 42 9.23 4.43 -0.14
C GLY A 42 7.74 4.18 0.08
N ILE A 43 7.05 3.46 -0.82
CA ILE A 43 5.58 3.33 -0.81
C ILE A 43 5.03 2.72 0.49
N HIS A 44 5.66 1.65 1.00
CA HIS A 44 5.23 1.01 2.25
C HIS A 44 5.55 1.86 3.48
N SER A 45 6.68 2.58 3.45
CA SER A 45 7.07 3.47 4.56
C SER A 45 6.16 4.69 4.65
N SER A 46 5.67 5.21 3.52
CA SER A 46 4.68 6.28 3.48
C SER A 46 3.37 5.84 4.13
N LEU A 47 2.86 4.70 3.73
CA LEU A 47 1.64 4.11 4.28
C LEU A 47 1.76 3.84 5.78
N ALA A 48 2.82 3.17 6.22
CA ALA A 48 3.04 2.89 7.64
C ALA A 48 3.22 4.15 8.49
N ARG A 49 3.76 5.24 7.91
CA ARG A 49 3.85 6.55 8.58
C ARG A 49 2.47 7.14 8.80
N GLN A 50 1.60 7.09 7.81
CA GLN A 50 0.22 7.58 7.93
C GLN A 50 -0.58 6.74 8.92
N SER A 51 -0.45 5.40 8.89
CA SER A 51 -1.08 4.52 9.86
C SER A 51 -0.63 4.82 11.29
N ARG A 52 0.67 5.05 11.51
CA ARG A 52 1.18 5.45 12.84
C ARG A 52 0.68 6.81 13.27
N LYS A 53 0.57 7.78 12.35
CA LYS A 53 0.03 9.09 12.66
C LYS A 53 -1.44 8.99 13.11
N TYR A 54 -2.20 8.15 12.45
CA TYR A 54 -3.58 7.87 12.81
C TYR A 54 -3.68 7.19 14.20
N LEU A 55 -2.88 6.16 14.45
CA LEU A 55 -2.86 5.42 15.72
C LEU A 55 -2.37 6.29 16.90
N ALA A 56 -1.53 7.28 16.64
CA ALA A 56 -1.13 8.25 17.67
C ALA A 56 -2.31 9.13 18.15
N GLN A 57 -3.31 9.34 17.28
CA GLN A 57 -4.54 10.06 17.62
C GLN A 57 -5.62 9.13 18.18
N ASN A 58 -5.60 7.84 17.79
CA ASN A 58 -6.57 6.83 18.19
C ASN A 58 -5.84 5.58 18.72
N PRO A 59 -5.27 5.62 19.93
CA PRO A 59 -4.39 4.57 20.44
C PRO A 59 -5.08 3.22 20.65
N ASP A 60 -6.39 3.19 20.86
CA ASP A 60 -7.18 1.98 21.09
C ASP A 60 -7.81 1.39 19.83
N ALA A 61 -7.60 2.01 18.68
CA ALA A 61 -8.19 1.55 17.43
C ALA A 61 -7.64 0.16 17.04
N PRO A 62 -8.52 -0.83 16.76
CA PRO A 62 -8.10 -2.11 16.20
C PRO A 62 -7.55 -1.93 14.79
N VAL A 63 -6.57 -2.75 14.43
CA VAL A 63 -5.88 -2.66 13.14
C VAL A 63 -5.93 -3.99 12.42
N VAL A 64 -6.33 -3.95 11.17
CA VAL A 64 -6.18 -5.05 10.22
C VAL A 64 -5.12 -4.66 9.20
N VAL A 65 -4.12 -5.50 9.01
CA VAL A 65 -3.01 -5.22 8.10
C VAL A 65 -3.04 -6.19 6.93
N LEU A 66 -3.06 -5.63 5.73
CA LEU A 66 -2.93 -6.38 4.49
C LEU A 66 -1.51 -6.20 3.94
N GLY A 67 -0.77 -7.30 3.84
CA GLY A 67 0.62 -7.33 3.38
C GLY A 67 1.67 -7.18 4.49
N ASP A 68 2.72 -7.98 4.38
CA ASP A 68 3.78 -8.10 5.40
C ASP A 68 4.62 -6.83 5.56
N LYS A 69 4.76 -6.01 4.52
CA LYS A 69 5.63 -4.82 4.57
C LYS A 69 5.13 -3.76 5.55
N ALA A 70 3.83 -3.54 5.64
CA ALA A 70 3.26 -2.64 6.65
C ALA A 70 3.22 -3.31 8.02
N LYS A 71 2.92 -4.62 8.09
CA LYS A 71 2.92 -5.39 9.33
C LYS A 71 4.20 -5.21 10.13
N VAL A 72 5.35 -5.49 9.52
CA VAL A 72 6.67 -5.39 10.18
C VAL A 72 6.91 -3.99 10.76
N GLN A 73 6.46 -2.95 10.06
CA GLN A 73 6.65 -1.57 10.51
C GLN A 73 5.67 -1.14 11.61
N LEU A 74 4.44 -1.67 11.60
CA LEU A 74 3.41 -1.36 12.60
C LEU A 74 3.56 -2.20 13.86
N GLN A 75 3.90 -3.48 13.74
CA GLN A 75 4.05 -4.41 14.86
C GLN A 75 5.10 -3.95 15.87
N ARG A 76 6.13 -3.22 15.41
CA ARG A 76 7.17 -2.67 16.29
C ARG A 76 6.63 -1.59 17.26
N ALA A 77 5.66 -0.79 16.81
CA ALA A 77 5.15 0.34 17.57
C ALA A 77 3.79 0.06 18.23
N TYR A 78 2.95 -0.75 17.60
CA TYR A 78 1.56 -1.01 18.00
C TYR A 78 1.22 -2.49 17.92
N PRO A 79 1.93 -3.38 18.66
CA PRO A 79 1.71 -4.83 18.59
C PRO A 79 0.32 -5.25 19.05
N ASN A 80 -0.24 -4.57 20.06
CA ASN A 80 -1.52 -4.93 20.68
C ASN A 80 -2.74 -4.50 19.85
N ASN A 81 -2.56 -3.53 18.95
CA ASN A 81 -3.64 -3.04 18.10
C ASN A 81 -3.90 -3.96 16.91
N ILE A 82 -2.88 -4.69 16.43
CA ILE A 82 -3.02 -5.58 15.27
C ILE A 82 -3.83 -6.81 15.66
N LYS A 83 -5.06 -6.88 15.14
CA LYS A 83 -5.97 -8.02 15.33
C LYS A 83 -5.77 -9.07 14.26
N TYR A 84 -5.72 -8.65 12.99
CA TYR A 84 -5.48 -9.53 11.85
C TYR A 84 -4.37 -9.04 10.96
N SER A 85 -3.69 -9.99 10.37
CA SER A 85 -2.69 -9.74 9.35
C SER A 85 -2.84 -10.78 8.24
N PHE A 86 -3.15 -10.30 7.04
CA PHE A 86 -3.27 -11.12 5.85
C PHE A 86 -2.03 -10.91 4.98
N SER A 87 -1.46 -12.00 4.49
CA SER A 87 -0.30 -12.00 3.60
C SER A 87 -0.59 -12.79 2.33
N GLN A 88 0.28 -12.66 1.34
CA GLN A 88 0.20 -13.32 0.03
C GLN A 88 -1.04 -12.92 -0.79
N LEU A 89 -1.58 -11.73 -0.52
CA LEU A 89 -2.71 -11.17 -1.24
C LEU A 89 -2.25 -10.64 -2.61
N GLY A 90 -3.04 -10.99 -3.64
CA GLY A 90 -2.76 -10.50 -4.97
C GLY A 90 -1.35 -10.85 -5.45
N SER A 91 -0.95 -12.12 -5.37
CA SER A 91 0.38 -12.55 -5.86
C SER A 91 0.63 -12.12 -7.30
N THR A 92 -0.44 -12.01 -8.08
CA THR A 92 -0.48 -11.42 -9.43
C THR A 92 -1.33 -10.15 -9.44
N ILE A 93 -2.66 -10.29 -9.50
CA ILE A 93 -3.64 -9.19 -9.47
C ILE A 93 -4.64 -9.53 -8.37
N PRO A 94 -4.99 -8.59 -7.44
CA PRO A 94 -5.99 -8.83 -6.42
C PRO A 94 -7.34 -9.23 -7.02
N THR A 95 -7.97 -10.26 -6.45
CA THR A 95 -9.28 -10.74 -6.87
C THR A 95 -10.36 -10.28 -5.89
N PHE A 96 -11.61 -10.24 -6.36
CA PHE A 96 -12.74 -9.90 -5.48
C PHE A 96 -12.99 -11.01 -4.45
N ASP A 97 -12.74 -12.26 -4.80
CA ASP A 97 -12.90 -13.42 -3.89
C ASP A 97 -11.98 -13.30 -2.66
N GLU A 98 -10.70 -12.89 -2.87
CA GLU A 98 -9.77 -12.64 -1.77
C GLU A 98 -10.30 -11.54 -0.82
N THR A 99 -10.84 -10.46 -1.38
CA THR A 99 -11.36 -9.36 -0.58
C THR A 99 -12.66 -9.70 0.13
N SER A 100 -13.54 -10.47 -0.48
CA SER A 100 -14.77 -10.97 0.15
C SER A 100 -14.44 -11.88 1.34
N ALA A 101 -13.49 -12.81 1.18
CA ALA A 101 -13.06 -13.69 2.27
C ALA A 101 -12.46 -12.91 3.46
N ILE A 102 -11.66 -11.86 3.19
CA ILE A 102 -11.11 -10.98 4.24
C ILE A 102 -12.24 -10.24 4.94
N THR A 103 -13.17 -9.67 4.18
CA THR A 103 -14.30 -8.90 4.70
C THR A 103 -15.17 -9.79 5.59
N SER A 104 -15.55 -10.97 5.13
CA SER A 104 -16.33 -11.94 5.93
C SER A 104 -15.58 -12.35 7.19
N THR A 105 -14.26 -12.54 7.14
CA THR A 105 -13.45 -12.85 8.33
C THR A 105 -13.51 -11.71 9.35
N VAL A 106 -13.36 -10.46 8.91
CA VAL A 106 -13.33 -9.29 9.79
C VAL A 106 -14.72 -9.01 10.38
N LEU A 107 -15.79 -9.14 9.59
CA LEU A 107 -17.17 -8.88 10.05
C LEU A 107 -17.72 -9.97 10.98
N ASN A 108 -17.30 -11.22 10.79
CA ASN A 108 -17.76 -12.33 11.63
C ASN A 108 -17.01 -12.46 12.97
N ASP A 109 -15.92 -11.70 13.15
CA ASP A 109 -15.16 -11.73 14.39
C ASP A 109 -15.80 -10.84 15.46
N LYS A 110 -16.31 -11.48 16.51
CA LYS A 110 -16.95 -10.81 17.65
C LYS A 110 -15.96 -10.09 18.58
N GLU A 111 -14.66 -10.34 18.44
CA GLU A 111 -13.63 -9.68 19.25
C GLU A 111 -13.29 -8.29 18.70
N ILE A 112 -13.57 -8.03 17.42
CA ILE A 112 -13.33 -6.75 16.79
C ILE A 112 -14.63 -5.95 16.80
N VAL A 113 -14.79 -5.12 17.82
CA VAL A 113 -15.94 -4.21 17.91
C VAL A 113 -15.57 -2.89 17.28
N PHE A 114 -16.20 -2.56 16.16
CA PHE A 114 -16.04 -1.28 15.47
C PHE A 114 -17.38 -0.80 14.89
N ASP A 115 -17.49 0.50 14.74
CA ASP A 115 -18.64 1.14 14.10
C ASP A 115 -18.27 1.52 12.66
N ASN A 116 -17.15 2.19 12.47
CA ASN A 116 -16.67 2.65 11.17
C ASN A 116 -15.35 1.96 10.80
N ALA A 117 -15.11 1.76 9.51
CA ALA A 117 -13.81 1.29 9.04
C ALA A 117 -13.14 2.37 8.18
N LYS A 118 -11.83 2.58 8.45
CA LYS A 118 -10.98 3.47 7.67
C LYS A 118 -9.92 2.67 6.96
N LEU A 119 -9.98 2.67 5.63
CA LEU A 119 -9.00 2.01 4.76
C LEU A 119 -7.92 3.00 4.38
N LEU A 120 -6.67 2.74 4.76
CA LEU A 120 -5.50 3.49 4.28
C LEU A 120 -4.83 2.70 3.16
N TYR A 121 -4.63 3.34 2.02
CA TYR A 121 -4.04 2.73 0.84
C TYR A 121 -3.20 3.73 0.04
N ASN A 122 -2.43 3.24 -0.92
CA ASN A 122 -1.68 4.10 -1.83
C ASN A 122 -2.43 4.25 -3.15
N ARG A 123 -2.91 5.45 -3.42
CA ARG A 123 -3.59 5.81 -4.66
C ARG A 123 -2.57 6.02 -5.77
N PHE A 124 -2.81 5.41 -6.91
CA PHE A 124 -2.01 5.65 -8.11
C PHE A 124 -2.37 7.00 -8.75
N VAL A 125 -1.42 7.91 -8.81
CA VAL A 125 -1.58 9.21 -9.48
C VAL A 125 -1.00 9.16 -10.89
N SER A 126 0.25 8.73 -11.03
CA SER A 126 0.95 8.62 -12.31
C SER A 126 2.03 7.52 -12.27
N ALA A 127 2.71 7.30 -13.40
CA ALA A 127 3.80 6.32 -13.47
C ALA A 127 4.99 6.62 -12.52
N ILE A 128 5.08 7.86 -12.02
CA ILE A 128 6.17 8.32 -11.14
C ILE A 128 5.68 8.82 -9.77
N ALA A 129 4.36 8.92 -9.57
CA ALA A 129 3.78 9.48 -8.36
C ALA A 129 2.64 8.63 -7.81
N PHE A 130 2.63 8.47 -6.51
CA PHE A 130 1.54 7.89 -5.73
C PHE A 130 1.25 8.81 -4.53
N GLU A 131 0.06 8.71 -3.98
CA GLU A 131 -0.35 9.41 -2.77
C GLU A 131 -0.98 8.42 -1.81
N THR A 132 -0.70 8.57 -0.51
CA THR A 132 -1.42 7.81 0.51
C THR A 132 -2.76 8.48 0.76
N ASP A 133 -3.84 7.74 0.55
CA ASP A 133 -5.22 8.21 0.64
C ASP A 133 -6.02 7.31 1.58
N SER A 134 -7.22 7.73 1.93
CA SER A 134 -8.12 6.96 2.79
C SER A 134 -9.53 6.87 2.24
N ILE A 135 -10.17 5.73 2.48
CA ILE A 135 -11.59 5.51 2.23
C ILE A 135 -12.26 5.28 3.58
N GLU A 136 -13.35 5.95 3.82
CA GLU A 136 -14.19 5.73 5.00
C GLU A 136 -15.37 4.85 4.64
N CYS A 137 -15.56 3.79 5.40
CA CYS A 137 -16.68 2.87 5.27
C CYS A 137 -17.55 2.98 6.53
N PHE A 138 -18.83 3.21 6.33
CA PHE A 138 -19.80 3.44 7.36
C PHE A 138 -20.68 2.21 7.57
N PRO A 139 -21.14 1.95 8.80
CA PRO A 139 -22.09 0.86 9.06
C PRO A 139 -23.44 1.18 8.45
N ILE A 140 -24.21 0.14 8.17
CA ILE A 140 -25.51 0.29 7.54
C ILE A 140 -26.47 1.19 8.35
N ALA A 141 -26.38 1.17 9.67
CA ALA A 141 -27.19 2.02 10.54
C ALA A 141 -27.01 3.52 10.22
N GLN A 142 -25.76 3.98 10.07
CA GLN A 142 -25.48 5.38 9.70
C GLN A 142 -25.92 5.70 8.26
N ILE A 143 -25.80 4.72 7.35
CA ILE A 143 -26.24 4.90 5.96
C ILE A 143 -27.75 5.07 5.88
N VAL A 144 -28.51 4.28 6.64
CA VAL A 144 -29.99 4.34 6.66
C VAL A 144 -30.49 5.64 7.29
N GLU A 145 -29.76 6.17 8.29
CA GLU A 145 -30.09 7.44 8.93
C GLU A 145 -29.72 8.67 8.09
N ALA A 146 -28.91 8.48 7.06
CA ALA A 146 -28.43 9.58 6.22
C ALA A 146 -29.58 10.31 5.51
N PRO A 147 -29.51 11.66 5.37
CA PRO A 147 -30.62 12.48 4.87
C PRO A 147 -31.15 12.05 3.51
N ASN A 148 -30.25 11.75 2.59
CA ASN A 148 -30.60 11.44 1.21
C ASN A 148 -30.83 9.95 0.95
N PHE A 149 -30.59 9.08 1.94
CA PHE A 149 -30.84 7.64 1.80
C PHE A 149 -32.33 7.32 1.61
N LYS A 150 -33.21 8.15 2.17
CA LYS A 150 -34.68 8.03 2.03
C LYS A 150 -35.19 8.15 0.59
N ALA A 151 -34.36 8.64 -0.33
CA ALA A 151 -34.65 8.68 -1.76
C ALA A 151 -34.52 7.33 -2.46
N TYR A 152 -33.91 6.35 -1.80
CA TYR A 152 -33.70 5.00 -2.34
C TYR A 152 -34.83 4.07 -1.86
N GLU A 153 -35.33 3.23 -2.77
CA GLU A 153 -36.20 2.13 -2.41
C GLU A 153 -35.36 0.88 -2.10
N TYR A 154 -35.60 0.27 -0.96
CA TYR A 154 -34.86 -0.91 -0.53
C TYR A 154 -35.74 -1.90 0.22
N GLN A 155 -35.30 -3.16 0.26
CA GLN A 155 -35.89 -4.22 1.09
C GLN A 155 -34.98 -4.44 2.29
N ASP A 156 -35.56 -4.55 3.49
CA ASP A 156 -34.80 -4.66 4.75
C ASP A 156 -33.80 -5.83 4.75
N GLU A 157 -34.18 -6.96 4.14
CA GLU A 157 -33.33 -8.15 4.05
C GLU A 157 -32.03 -7.94 3.22
N VAL A 158 -31.98 -6.89 2.40
CA VAL A 158 -30.82 -6.61 1.52
C VAL A 158 -29.79 -5.73 2.20
N LEU A 159 -30.14 -5.04 3.28
CA LEU A 159 -29.27 -4.05 3.92
C LEU A 159 -27.98 -4.65 4.53
N GLU A 160 -28.04 -5.82 5.16
CA GLU A 160 -26.85 -6.50 5.70
C GLU A 160 -25.91 -6.90 4.57
N ASN A 161 -26.43 -7.46 3.48
CA ASN A 161 -25.65 -7.81 2.29
C ASN A 161 -25.04 -6.58 1.63
N LEU A 162 -25.75 -5.44 1.64
CA LEU A 162 -25.23 -4.17 1.12
C LEU A 162 -24.02 -3.69 1.92
N ASN A 163 -24.07 -3.78 3.26
CA ASN A 163 -22.96 -3.38 4.12
C ASN A 163 -21.71 -4.21 3.84
N GLU A 164 -21.84 -5.53 3.78
CA GLU A 164 -20.74 -6.45 3.46
C GLU A 164 -20.17 -6.16 2.07
N PHE A 165 -21.06 -5.96 1.07
CA PHE A 165 -20.65 -5.65 -0.29
C PHE A 165 -19.92 -4.31 -0.39
N LEU A 166 -20.37 -3.25 0.29
CA LEU A 166 -19.73 -1.93 0.26
C LEU A 166 -18.33 -1.99 0.85
N LEU A 167 -18.13 -2.69 1.95
CA LEU A 167 -16.82 -2.86 2.56
C LEU A 167 -15.89 -3.71 1.67
N ALA A 168 -16.37 -4.84 1.13
CA ALA A 168 -15.61 -5.70 0.24
C ALA A 168 -15.20 -4.97 -1.05
N ASN A 169 -16.11 -4.19 -1.63
CA ASN A 169 -15.85 -3.42 -2.84
C ASN A 169 -14.85 -2.29 -2.62
N SER A 170 -14.96 -1.57 -1.50
CA SER A 170 -14.01 -0.52 -1.11
C SER A 170 -12.62 -1.09 -0.86
N LEU A 171 -12.55 -2.26 -0.20
CA LEU A 171 -11.31 -2.98 0.04
C LEU A 171 -10.68 -3.47 -1.27
N HIS A 172 -11.50 -4.02 -2.18
CA HIS A 172 -11.03 -4.46 -3.49
C HIS A 172 -10.44 -3.29 -4.29
N TRP A 173 -11.14 -2.14 -4.30
CA TRP A 173 -10.62 -0.95 -4.96
C TRP A 173 -9.29 -0.50 -4.35
N ALA A 174 -9.20 -0.41 -3.02
CA ALA A 174 -7.97 -0.03 -2.34
C ALA A 174 -6.80 -0.97 -2.66
N LEU A 175 -7.05 -2.30 -2.73
CA LEU A 175 -6.05 -3.29 -3.11
C LEU A 175 -5.58 -3.14 -4.57
N VAL A 176 -6.50 -2.94 -5.52
CA VAL A 176 -6.14 -2.79 -6.93
C VAL A 176 -5.42 -1.46 -7.20
N GLU A 177 -5.85 -0.36 -6.58
CA GLU A 177 -5.13 0.93 -6.66
C GLU A 177 -3.75 0.81 -6.03
N GLY A 178 -3.65 0.19 -4.84
CA GLY A 178 -2.39 -0.05 -4.14
C GLY A 178 -1.44 -0.91 -4.95
N HIS A 179 -1.94 -1.97 -5.59
CA HIS A 179 -1.14 -2.82 -6.49
C HIS A 179 -0.61 -2.04 -7.70
N ALA A 180 -1.44 -1.20 -8.30
CA ALA A 180 -1.00 -0.38 -9.43
C ALA A 180 0.05 0.67 -9.01
N ALA A 181 -0.12 1.30 -7.85
CA ALA A 181 0.86 2.23 -7.28
C ALA A 181 2.19 1.51 -6.96
N GLU A 182 2.12 0.29 -6.42
CA GLU A 182 3.29 -0.56 -6.17
C GLU A 182 4.06 -0.87 -7.45
N MET A 183 3.37 -1.30 -8.51
CA MET A 183 4.02 -1.62 -9.79
C MET A 183 4.69 -0.39 -10.40
N ALA A 184 4.07 0.79 -10.33
CA ALA A 184 4.65 2.04 -10.79
C ALA A 184 5.88 2.44 -9.96
N ALA A 185 5.79 2.38 -8.63
CA ALA A 185 6.89 2.67 -7.73
C ALA A 185 8.07 1.70 -7.92
N LYS A 186 7.78 0.41 -8.13
CA LYS A 186 8.79 -0.60 -8.42
C LYS A 186 9.51 -0.33 -9.74
N ARG A 187 8.77 0.01 -10.79
CA ARG A 187 9.36 0.38 -12.08
C ARG A 187 10.31 1.57 -11.92
N SER A 188 9.85 2.65 -11.29
CA SER A 188 10.67 3.84 -11.05
C SER A 188 11.92 3.53 -10.23
N ALA A 189 11.80 2.72 -9.17
CA ALA A 189 12.94 2.29 -8.35
C ALA A 189 13.97 1.48 -9.17
N MET A 190 13.50 0.59 -10.06
CA MET A 190 14.38 -0.21 -10.93
C MET A 190 15.06 0.64 -12.02
N GLU A 191 14.36 1.61 -12.59
CA GLU A 191 14.95 2.56 -13.54
C GLU A 191 16.07 3.36 -12.88
N ASN A 192 15.86 3.86 -11.66
CA ASN A 192 16.89 4.55 -10.88
C ASN A 192 18.07 3.63 -10.51
N ALA A 193 17.80 2.40 -10.10
CA ALA A 193 18.83 1.41 -9.79
C ALA A 193 19.70 1.09 -11.03
N THR A 194 19.10 0.94 -12.19
CA THR A 194 19.81 0.70 -13.46
C THR A 194 20.73 1.87 -13.82
N LYS A 195 20.24 3.12 -13.68
CA LYS A 195 21.05 4.31 -13.91
C LYS A 195 22.25 4.36 -12.95
N ASN A 196 22.00 4.17 -11.65
CA ASN A 196 23.06 4.17 -10.65
C ASN A 196 24.11 3.06 -10.91
N ALA A 197 23.67 1.86 -11.32
CA ALA A 197 24.58 0.78 -11.72
C ALA A 197 25.45 1.16 -12.92
N GLY A 198 24.89 1.82 -13.93
CA GLY A 198 25.64 2.34 -15.07
C GLY A 198 26.74 3.33 -14.65
N ASP A 199 26.42 4.28 -13.77
CA ASP A 199 27.37 5.26 -13.25
C ASP A 199 28.52 4.59 -12.48
N ILE A 200 28.21 3.55 -11.67
CA ILE A 200 29.22 2.76 -10.96
C ILE A 200 30.12 2.01 -11.94
N ILE A 201 29.55 1.37 -12.95
CA ILE A 201 30.33 0.64 -13.98
C ILE A 201 31.28 1.58 -14.70
N ASN A 202 30.80 2.75 -15.12
CA ASN A 202 31.65 3.75 -15.79
C ASN A 202 32.81 4.19 -14.90
N ARG A 203 32.56 4.46 -13.62
CA ARG A 203 33.60 4.83 -12.65
C ARG A 203 34.63 3.73 -12.45
N LEU A 204 34.17 2.48 -12.28
CA LEU A 204 35.06 1.33 -12.12
C LEU A 204 35.88 1.05 -13.39
N THR A 205 35.31 1.22 -14.56
CA THR A 205 36.03 1.08 -15.84
C THR A 205 37.17 2.11 -15.95
N LEU A 206 36.93 3.35 -15.57
CA LEU A 206 37.98 4.38 -15.54
C LEU A 206 39.10 4.04 -14.53
N GLN A 207 38.74 3.58 -13.33
CA GLN A 207 39.71 3.14 -12.32
C GLN A 207 40.55 1.96 -12.81
N TYR A 208 39.90 0.95 -13.39
CA TYR A 208 40.57 -0.20 -13.98
C TYR A 208 41.56 0.21 -15.06
N ASN A 209 41.14 1.03 -16.02
CA ASN A 209 42.02 1.50 -17.10
C ASN A 209 43.23 2.30 -16.59
N ARG A 210 43.02 3.16 -15.57
CA ARG A 210 44.13 3.86 -14.91
C ARG A 210 45.09 2.89 -14.22
N GLY A 211 44.56 1.93 -13.47
CA GLY A 211 45.39 0.92 -12.81
C GLY A 211 46.15 0.09 -13.82
N ARG A 212 45.51 -0.37 -14.89
CA ARG A 212 46.19 -1.12 -15.98
C ARG A 212 47.31 -0.32 -16.63
N GLN A 213 47.05 0.98 -16.94
CA GLN A 213 48.10 1.83 -17.49
C GLN A 213 49.26 2.02 -16.55
N ALA A 214 49.04 2.19 -15.25
CA ALA A 214 50.08 2.31 -14.24
C ALA A 214 50.92 1.03 -14.14
N VAL A 215 50.29 -0.15 -14.15
CA VAL A 215 51.00 -1.43 -14.15
C VAL A 215 51.87 -1.58 -15.40
N ILE A 216 51.31 -1.33 -16.59
CA ILE A 216 52.06 -1.42 -17.86
C ILE A 216 53.27 -0.42 -17.85
N THR A 217 53.05 0.80 -17.34
CA THR A 217 54.12 1.82 -17.23
C THR A 217 55.22 1.37 -16.28
N ASN A 218 54.89 0.81 -15.13
CA ASN A 218 55.85 0.30 -14.17
C ASN A 218 56.64 -0.87 -14.74
N GLU A 219 56.01 -1.84 -15.39
CA GLU A 219 56.67 -2.95 -16.07
C GLU A 219 57.64 -2.47 -17.16
N LEU A 220 57.26 -1.43 -17.91
CA LEU A 220 58.12 -0.83 -18.92
C LEU A 220 59.33 -0.13 -18.30
N ILE A 221 59.17 0.59 -17.18
CA ILE A 221 60.24 1.22 -16.42
C ILE A 221 61.18 0.16 -15.89
N ASP A 222 60.66 -0.93 -15.33
CA ASP A 222 61.48 -2.03 -14.81
C ASP A 222 62.31 -2.70 -15.91
N ILE A 223 61.78 -2.89 -17.08
CA ILE A 223 62.50 -3.42 -18.25
C ILE A 223 63.58 -2.45 -18.71
N ILE A 224 63.29 -1.16 -18.83
CA ILE A 224 64.26 -0.14 -19.26
C ILE A 224 65.40 0.01 -18.24
N THR A 225 65.05 0.05 -16.94
CA THR A 225 66.07 0.15 -15.87
C THR A 225 66.93 -1.10 -15.81
N GLY A 226 66.36 -2.30 -15.95
CA GLY A 226 67.12 -3.54 -16.04
C GLY A 226 68.05 -3.59 -17.25
N ALA A 227 67.61 -3.13 -18.43
CA ALA A 227 68.41 -3.06 -19.63
C ALA A 227 69.52 -1.99 -19.56
N SER A 228 69.32 -0.91 -18.82
CA SER A 228 70.33 0.15 -18.64
C SER A 228 71.43 -0.19 -17.56
N ALA A 229 71.17 -1.22 -16.77
CA ALA A 229 72.12 -1.70 -15.71
C ALA A 229 73.04 -2.81 -16.19
N LEU A 230 72.85 -3.30 -17.44
CA LEU A 230 73.71 -4.18 -18.15
C LEU A 230 74.71 -3.40 -19.01
#